data_242ddb6ea090efea10b5de26a7454236
#
_entry.id   242ddb6ea090efea10b5de26a7454236
#
_cell.length_a   1.000
_cell.length_b   1.000
_cell.length_c   1.000
_cell.angle_alpha   90.00
_cell.angle_beta   90.00
_cell.angle_gamma   90.00
#
_symmetry.space_group_name_H-M   'P 1'
#
loop_
_entity.id
_entity.type
_entity.pdbx_description
1 polymer ?
#
loop_
_entity_poly.entity_id
_entity_poly.type
_entity_poly.pdbx_seq_one_letter_code
_entity_poly.pdbx_strand_id
1 'polypeptide(L)'
;MAKNKPVVHLHSYGIFTTWDSESKKLPKIKEFTLDIPAEIDIEFGFTVNIKKAKGEKIRYCIYHPNITNDDGDVLDPFDGYVYVRNNDWDFYLGDTIWAPISNKVGPWRMTLEMNGNIIADKTFNVFNHDEGLFWKRRGC
;
A
#
# COMPACT_ATOMS: atom_id res chain seq x y z
N MET A 1 3.63 -32.05 -15.86
CA MET A 1 4.70 -31.10 -16.18
C MET A 1 4.80 -30.02 -15.11
N ALA A 2 5.98 -29.84 -14.62
CA ALA A 2 6.20 -28.83 -13.60
C ALA A 2 6.19 -27.43 -14.23
N LYS A 3 5.31 -26.59 -13.76
CA LYS A 3 5.32 -25.17 -14.12
C LYS A 3 6.23 -24.44 -13.14
N ASN A 4 6.93 -23.45 -13.64
CA ASN A 4 7.67 -22.58 -12.75
C ASN A 4 6.69 -21.86 -11.82
N LYS A 5 6.90 -22.01 -10.54
CA LYS A 5 6.05 -21.32 -9.58
C LYS A 5 6.46 -19.86 -9.51
N PRO A 6 5.48 -18.93 -9.49
CA PRO A 6 5.79 -17.54 -9.26
C PRO A 6 6.53 -17.34 -7.95
N VAL A 7 7.52 -16.46 -7.96
CA VAL A 7 8.27 -16.09 -6.75
C VAL A 7 7.94 -14.66 -6.43
N VAL A 8 7.39 -14.44 -5.25
CA VAL A 8 6.98 -13.11 -4.79
C VAL A 8 7.88 -12.69 -3.64
N HIS A 9 8.48 -11.53 -3.77
CA HIS A 9 9.34 -10.95 -2.75
C HIS A 9 8.87 -9.54 -2.43
N LEU A 10 8.50 -9.29 -1.17
CA LEU A 10 8.15 -7.96 -0.72
C LEU A 10 9.45 -7.20 -0.42
N HIS A 11 9.73 -6.18 -1.22
CA HIS A 11 11.00 -5.46 -1.24
C HIS A 11 11.12 -4.40 -0.18
N SER A 12 10.11 -3.55 -0.10
CA SER A 12 10.11 -2.42 0.82
C SER A 12 8.69 -2.04 1.18
N TYR A 13 8.54 -1.39 2.32
CA TYR A 13 7.26 -0.89 2.79
C TYR A 13 7.48 0.33 3.65
N GLY A 14 6.53 1.25 3.66
CA GLY A 14 6.61 2.42 4.50
C GLY A 14 6.24 3.69 3.77
N ILE A 15 7.00 4.75 4.04
CA ILE A 15 6.80 6.07 3.44
C ILE A 15 7.70 6.19 2.21
N PHE A 16 7.11 6.64 1.12
CA PHE A 16 7.79 6.77 -0.17
C PHE A 16 7.79 8.23 -0.62
N THR A 17 8.63 8.52 -1.61
CA THR A 17 8.54 9.79 -2.34
C THR A 17 7.22 9.81 -3.13
N THR A 18 6.76 11.01 -3.48
CA THR A 18 5.57 11.13 -4.31
C THR A 18 5.72 10.31 -5.58
N TRP A 19 4.70 9.49 -5.86
CA TRP A 19 4.73 8.60 -7.02
C TRP A 19 4.07 9.27 -8.22
N ASP A 20 4.79 9.26 -9.34
CA ASP A 20 4.25 9.64 -10.63
C ASP A 20 3.84 8.36 -11.37
N SER A 21 2.53 8.12 -11.46
CA SER A 21 2.00 6.91 -12.08
C SER A 21 2.29 6.83 -13.58
N GLU A 22 2.62 7.95 -14.21
CA GLU A 22 3.01 7.97 -15.63
C GLU A 22 4.48 7.61 -15.81
N SER A 23 5.27 7.66 -14.77
CA SER A 23 6.66 7.29 -14.80
C SER A 23 6.80 5.76 -14.77
N LYS A 24 7.78 5.25 -15.50
CA LYS A 24 8.13 3.82 -15.46
C LYS A 24 8.87 3.45 -14.18
N LYS A 25 9.33 4.44 -13.43
CA LYS A 25 10.07 4.21 -12.19
C LYS A 25 9.13 4.14 -11.02
N LEU A 26 9.41 3.21 -10.11
CA LEU A 26 8.71 3.15 -8.84
C LEU A 26 9.15 4.30 -7.94
N PRO A 27 8.30 4.71 -6.98
CA PRO A 27 8.73 5.71 -6.00
C PRO A 27 9.86 5.15 -5.14
N LYS A 28 10.65 6.05 -4.58
CA LYS A 28 11.76 5.66 -3.71
C LYS A 28 11.32 5.61 -2.27
N ILE A 29 11.80 4.61 -1.53
CA ILE A 29 11.53 4.50 -0.11
C ILE A 29 12.25 5.61 0.65
N LYS A 30 11.51 6.28 1.53
CA LYS A 30 12.05 7.31 2.42
C LYS A 30 12.23 6.77 3.83
N GLU A 31 11.30 5.93 4.29
CA GLU A 31 11.36 5.40 5.64
C GLU A 31 10.66 4.04 5.68
N PHE A 32 11.34 3.04 6.21
CA PHE A 32 10.75 1.72 6.46
C PHE A 32 9.96 1.79 7.76
N THR A 33 8.65 1.78 7.67
CA THR A 33 7.78 1.86 8.84
C THR A 33 6.38 1.39 8.50
N LEU A 34 5.66 0.88 9.49
CA LEU A 34 4.22 0.61 9.38
C LEU A 34 3.41 1.72 10.05
N ASP A 35 4.07 2.67 10.71
CA ASP A 35 3.42 3.80 11.37
C ASP A 35 3.50 5.03 10.47
N ILE A 36 2.36 5.51 10.01
CA ILE A 36 2.27 6.56 9.01
C ILE A 36 1.62 7.79 9.64
N PRO A 37 2.32 8.93 9.72
CA PRO A 37 1.70 10.16 10.22
C PRO A 37 0.55 10.60 9.31
N ALA A 38 -0.56 11.03 9.91
CA ALA A 38 -1.71 11.53 9.15
C ALA A 38 -1.43 12.96 8.69
N GLU A 39 -0.64 13.10 7.65
CA GLU A 39 -0.30 14.38 7.03
C GLU A 39 -0.61 14.33 5.54
N ILE A 40 -1.11 15.44 5.01
CA ILE A 40 -1.44 15.53 3.58
C ILE A 40 -0.19 15.30 2.74
N ASP A 41 -0.36 14.60 1.63
CA ASP A 41 0.67 14.29 0.63
C ASP A 41 1.71 13.24 1.06
N ILE A 42 1.54 12.60 2.22
CA ILE A 42 2.39 11.48 2.55
C ILE A 42 1.97 10.28 1.69
N GLU A 43 2.92 9.76 0.95
CA GLU A 43 2.77 8.56 0.13
C GLU A 43 3.24 7.35 0.94
N PHE A 44 2.41 6.30 1.04
CA PHE A 44 2.78 5.09 1.77
C PHE A 44 2.27 3.84 1.07
N GLY A 45 2.95 2.73 1.31
CA GLY A 45 2.60 1.47 0.67
C GLY A 45 3.77 0.51 0.70
N PHE A 46 3.81 -0.38 -0.31
CA PHE A 46 4.90 -1.35 -0.42
C PHE A 46 5.25 -1.65 -1.87
N THR A 47 6.46 -2.16 -2.06
CA THR A 47 6.90 -2.64 -3.37
C THR A 47 7.13 -4.14 -3.30
N VAL A 48 6.82 -4.82 -4.39
CA VAL A 48 7.06 -6.26 -4.55
C VAL A 48 7.81 -6.51 -5.84
N ASN A 49 8.55 -7.61 -5.84
CA ASN A 49 9.10 -8.18 -7.07
C ASN A 49 8.41 -9.53 -7.29
N ILE A 50 7.89 -9.74 -8.47
CA ILE A 50 7.20 -10.97 -8.85
C ILE A 50 7.90 -11.56 -10.06
N LYS A 51 8.42 -12.78 -9.89
CA LYS A 51 9.13 -13.50 -10.95
C LYS A 51 8.31 -14.67 -11.45
N LYS A 52 8.49 -15.01 -12.72
CA LYS A 52 7.89 -16.19 -13.34
C LYS A 52 6.37 -16.16 -13.39
N ALA A 53 5.79 -14.97 -13.53
CA ALA A 53 4.34 -14.80 -13.49
C ALA A 53 3.79 -13.92 -14.61
N LYS A 54 4.54 -13.76 -15.70
CA LYS A 54 4.10 -12.93 -16.83
C LYS A 54 2.69 -13.33 -17.27
N GLY A 55 1.82 -12.34 -17.41
CA GLY A 55 0.44 -12.55 -17.85
C GLY A 55 -0.54 -12.87 -16.75
N GLU A 56 -0.07 -13.14 -15.54
CA GLU A 56 -0.96 -13.40 -14.42
C GLU A 56 -1.70 -12.14 -14.01
N LYS A 57 -2.95 -12.31 -13.59
CA LYS A 57 -3.81 -11.24 -13.12
C LYS A 57 -3.65 -11.09 -11.62
N ILE A 58 -3.34 -9.88 -11.18
CA ILE A 58 -3.19 -9.56 -9.76
C ILE A 58 -4.36 -8.68 -9.34
N ARG A 59 -5.04 -9.06 -8.27
CA ARG A 59 -6.04 -8.20 -7.65
C ARG A 59 -5.39 -7.46 -6.50
N TYR A 60 -5.47 -6.15 -6.50
CA TYR A 60 -5.02 -5.36 -5.36
C TYR A 60 -6.23 -4.88 -4.57
N CYS A 61 -6.05 -4.71 -3.26
CA CYS A 61 -7.10 -4.19 -2.42
C CYS A 61 -6.47 -3.35 -1.30
N ILE A 62 -7.03 -2.16 -1.11
CA ILE A 62 -6.64 -1.26 -0.03
C ILE A 62 -7.85 -1.11 0.89
N TYR A 63 -7.79 -1.75 2.06
CA TYR A 63 -8.78 -1.59 3.10
C TYR A 63 -8.41 -0.35 3.92
N HIS A 64 -9.34 0.57 4.04
CA HIS A 64 -9.12 1.84 4.71
C HIS A 64 -10.05 2.00 5.92
N PRO A 65 -9.76 2.96 6.82
CA PRO A 65 -10.70 3.26 7.91
C PRO A 65 -11.95 3.96 7.39
N ASN A 66 -12.66 4.65 8.22
CA ASN A 66 -14.01 5.19 7.94
C ASN A 66 -13.98 6.40 6.96
N ILE A 67 -13.50 6.19 5.77
CA ILE A 67 -13.56 7.19 4.70
C ILE A 67 -14.99 7.18 4.13
N THR A 68 -15.63 8.33 4.13
CA THR A 68 -17.03 8.45 3.70
C THR A 68 -17.17 9.25 2.42
N ASN A 69 -18.26 9.02 1.70
CA ASN A 69 -18.64 9.84 0.57
C ASN A 69 -19.43 11.06 1.05
N ASP A 70 -19.91 11.88 0.10
CA ASP A 70 -20.67 13.11 0.43
C ASP A 70 -21.98 12.82 1.15
N ASP A 71 -22.54 11.63 1.01
CA ASP A 71 -23.77 11.21 1.67
C ASP A 71 -23.53 10.65 3.07
N GLY A 72 -22.27 10.55 3.51
CA GLY A 72 -21.91 10.02 4.82
C GLY A 72 -21.78 8.51 4.88
N ASP A 73 -21.90 7.82 3.75
CA ASP A 73 -21.72 6.37 3.70
C ASP A 73 -20.24 6.01 3.62
N VAL A 74 -19.83 4.97 4.35
CA VAL A 74 -18.47 4.48 4.32
C VAL A 74 -18.17 3.88 2.95
N LEU A 75 -17.07 4.30 2.34
CA LEU A 75 -16.65 3.78 1.05
C LEU A 75 -16.19 2.34 1.16
N ASP A 76 -16.42 1.58 0.10
CA ASP A 76 -15.86 0.23 -0.04
C ASP A 76 -14.34 0.31 -0.14
N PRO A 77 -13.62 -0.79 0.16
CA PRO A 77 -12.18 -0.84 -0.08
C PRO A 77 -11.85 -0.50 -1.52
N PHE A 78 -10.70 0.15 -1.71
CA PHE A 78 -10.23 0.48 -3.06
C PHE A 78 -9.59 -0.76 -3.66
N ASP A 79 -10.14 -1.27 -4.76
CA ASP A 79 -9.61 -2.47 -5.40
C ASP A 79 -9.57 -2.34 -6.91
N GLY A 80 -8.81 -3.24 -7.51
CA GLY A 80 -8.69 -3.30 -8.95
C GLY A 80 -7.78 -4.43 -9.36
N TYR A 81 -7.46 -4.48 -10.64
CA TYR A 81 -6.65 -5.54 -11.23
C TYR A 81 -5.51 -4.95 -12.03
N VAL A 82 -4.37 -5.63 -11.98
CA VAL A 82 -3.25 -5.36 -12.87
C VAL A 82 -2.73 -6.68 -13.40
N TYR A 83 -1.99 -6.64 -14.50
CA TYR A 83 -1.39 -7.84 -15.08
C TYR A 83 0.12 -7.77 -14.94
N VAL A 84 0.72 -8.89 -14.57
CA VAL A 84 2.18 -8.98 -14.52
C VAL A 84 2.72 -8.87 -15.93
N ARG A 85 3.57 -7.89 -16.16
CA ARG A 85 4.01 -7.53 -17.53
C ARG A 85 5.18 -8.35 -18.06
N ASN A 86 6.00 -8.88 -17.14
CA ASN A 86 7.15 -9.68 -17.54
C ASN A 86 7.52 -10.65 -16.43
N ASN A 87 8.54 -11.48 -16.65
CA ASN A 87 8.92 -12.54 -15.70
C ASN A 87 9.85 -12.06 -14.59
N ASP A 88 10.09 -10.76 -14.48
CA ASP A 88 10.82 -10.14 -13.38
C ASP A 88 10.23 -8.73 -13.21
N TRP A 89 9.11 -8.66 -12.50
CA TRP A 89 8.27 -7.47 -12.48
C TRP A 89 8.22 -6.83 -11.10
N ASP A 90 8.50 -5.55 -11.08
CA ASP A 90 8.41 -4.75 -9.87
C ASP A 90 7.10 -3.96 -9.87
N PHE A 91 6.42 -3.97 -8.74
CA PHE A 91 5.13 -3.29 -8.61
C PHE A 91 5.04 -2.56 -7.27
N TYR A 92 4.46 -1.37 -7.31
CA TYR A 92 4.18 -0.58 -6.12
C TYR A 92 2.66 -0.53 -5.89
N LEU A 93 2.24 -0.83 -4.66
CA LEU A 93 0.87 -0.61 -4.20
C LEU A 93 0.91 0.37 -3.04
N GLY A 94 0.17 1.46 -3.16
CA GLY A 94 0.14 2.45 -2.10
C GLY A 94 -0.93 3.49 -2.33
N ASP A 95 -0.97 4.44 -1.43
CA ASP A 95 -1.91 5.55 -1.49
C ASP A 95 -1.27 6.79 -0.89
N THR A 96 -1.89 7.93 -1.12
CA THR A 96 -1.44 9.23 -0.60
C THR A 96 -2.51 9.75 0.36
N ILE A 97 -2.07 10.30 1.50
CA ILE A 97 -3.01 10.90 2.45
C ILE A 97 -3.57 12.20 1.84
N TRP A 98 -4.90 12.32 1.86
CA TRP A 98 -5.58 13.54 1.37
C TRP A 98 -6.57 14.05 2.41
N ALA A 99 -6.99 15.31 2.25
CA ALA A 99 -7.93 15.94 3.19
C ALA A 99 -9.37 15.37 2.99
N PRO A 100 -10.16 15.23 4.05
CA PRO A 100 -9.82 15.55 5.45
C PRO A 100 -8.95 14.45 6.08
N ILE A 101 -8.06 14.86 6.98
CA ILE A 101 -7.15 13.91 7.63
C ILE A 101 -7.89 13.03 8.65
N SER A 102 -8.91 13.57 9.29
CA SER A 102 -9.58 12.92 10.43
C SER A 102 -10.15 11.53 10.09
N ASN A 103 -10.60 11.30 8.87
CA ASN A 103 -11.14 10.01 8.47
C ASN A 103 -10.09 9.07 7.87
N LYS A 104 -8.83 9.47 7.88
CA LYS A 104 -7.72 8.66 7.38
C LYS A 104 -6.97 7.95 8.51
N VAL A 105 -7.20 8.34 9.75
CA VAL A 105 -6.54 7.74 10.93
C VAL A 105 -7.12 6.36 11.19
N GLY A 106 -6.24 5.38 11.37
CA GLY A 106 -6.61 4.01 11.62
C GLY A 106 -5.81 3.03 10.78
N PRO A 107 -6.18 1.75 10.81
CA PRO A 107 -5.45 0.74 10.04
C PRO A 107 -5.79 0.81 8.54
N TRP A 108 -4.76 0.67 7.72
CA TRP A 108 -4.88 0.55 6.28
C TRP A 108 -4.22 -0.76 5.88
N ARG A 109 -5.02 -1.72 5.48
CA ARG A 109 -4.50 -3.02 5.03
C ARG A 109 -4.43 -3.04 3.52
N MET A 110 -3.25 -3.36 2.99
CA MET A 110 -3.03 -3.45 1.55
C MET A 110 -2.62 -4.87 1.19
N THR A 111 -3.34 -5.45 0.22
CA THR A 111 -3.11 -6.85 -0.18
C THR A 111 -2.97 -6.96 -1.69
N LEU A 112 -2.20 -7.97 -2.09
CA LEU A 112 -2.16 -8.44 -3.48
C LEU A 112 -2.57 -9.90 -3.48
N GLU A 113 -3.40 -10.28 -4.46
CA GLU A 113 -3.91 -11.63 -4.59
C GLU A 113 -3.69 -12.13 -6.02
N MET A 114 -3.23 -13.37 -6.12
CA MET A 114 -3.03 -14.04 -7.41
C MET A 114 -3.58 -15.44 -7.32
N ASN A 115 -4.45 -15.80 -8.25
CA ASN A 115 -5.07 -17.13 -8.30
C ASN A 115 -5.76 -17.54 -6.98
N GLY A 116 -6.41 -16.58 -6.32
CA GLY A 116 -7.11 -16.82 -5.06
C GLY A 116 -6.24 -16.85 -3.82
N ASN A 117 -4.94 -16.62 -3.96
CA ASN A 117 -4.00 -16.62 -2.84
C ASN A 117 -3.44 -15.23 -2.58
N ILE A 118 -3.39 -14.85 -1.31
CA ILE A 118 -2.77 -13.59 -0.91
C ILE A 118 -1.25 -13.74 -1.04
N ILE A 119 -0.64 -12.92 -1.89
CA ILE A 119 0.80 -12.98 -2.15
C ILE A 119 1.57 -11.84 -1.48
N ALA A 120 0.88 -10.81 -1.04
CA ALA A 120 1.47 -9.72 -0.24
C ALA A 120 0.39 -9.12 0.64
N ASP A 121 0.73 -8.79 1.87
CA ASP A 121 -0.21 -8.28 2.85
C ASP A 121 0.53 -7.44 3.87
N LYS A 122 0.22 -6.15 3.92
CA LYS A 122 0.77 -5.23 4.91
C LYS A 122 -0.33 -4.35 5.49
N THR A 123 -0.30 -4.19 6.80
CA THR A 123 -1.20 -3.27 7.50
C THR A 123 -0.39 -2.09 8.01
N PHE A 124 -0.78 -0.90 7.56
CA PHE A 124 -0.16 0.36 8.01
C PHE A 124 -1.08 0.99 9.04
N ASN A 125 -0.48 1.58 10.06
CA ASN A 125 -1.23 2.29 11.08
C ASN A 125 -1.06 3.79 10.87
N VAL A 126 -2.10 4.42 10.33
CA VAL A 126 -2.10 5.88 10.16
C VAL A 126 -2.52 6.49 11.48
N PHE A 127 -1.66 7.29 12.05
CA PHE A 127 -1.87 7.84 13.39
C PHE A 127 -1.92 9.38 13.35
N ASN A 128 -2.64 9.95 14.32
CA ASN A 128 -2.67 11.39 14.47
C ASN A 128 -1.28 11.88 14.87
N HIS A 129 -0.75 12.84 14.13
CA HIS A 129 0.62 13.34 14.33
C HIS A 129 0.87 13.84 15.76
N ASP A 130 -0.10 14.55 16.34
CA ASP A 130 0.02 15.06 17.71
C ASP A 130 0.11 13.93 18.73
N GLU A 131 -0.66 12.87 18.54
CA GLU A 131 -0.61 11.68 19.39
C GLU A 131 0.75 10.99 19.26
N GLY A 132 1.26 10.88 18.05
CA GLY A 132 2.57 10.30 17.81
C GLY A 132 3.67 11.06 18.51
N LEU A 133 3.64 12.39 18.44
CA LEU A 133 4.61 13.24 19.15
C LEU A 133 4.49 13.08 20.67
N PHE A 134 3.29 13.01 21.17
CA PHE A 134 3.04 12.82 22.61
C PHE A 134 3.70 11.53 23.11
N TRP A 135 3.52 10.43 22.41
CA TRP A 135 4.10 9.15 22.77
C TRP A 135 5.62 9.19 22.73
N LYS A 136 6.19 9.83 21.73
CA LYS A 136 7.65 10.00 21.63
C LYS A 136 8.21 10.78 22.80
N ARG A 137 7.53 11.82 23.24
CA ARG A 137 7.96 12.63 24.39
C ARG A 137 7.97 11.84 25.69
N ARG A 138 7.15 10.81 25.79
CA ARG A 138 7.11 9.96 26.99
C ARG A 138 8.20 8.91 27.00
N GLY A 139 9.06 8.90 26.03
CA GLY A 139 10.18 7.97 25.95
C GLY A 139 9.76 6.55 25.58
N CYS A 140 8.62 6.41 24.97
CA CYS A 140 8.11 5.10 24.56
C CYS A 140 8.62 4.75 23.17
#